data_3a38be7b7485a774a1da068dbf86bc99
#
_entry.id   3a38be7b7485a774a1da068dbf86bc99
#
_cell.length_a   1.000
_cell.length_b   1.000
_cell.length_c   1.000
_cell.angle_alpha   90.00
_cell.angle_beta   90.00
_cell.angle_gamma   90.00
#
_symmetry.space_group_name_H-M   'P 1'
#
loop_
_entity.id
_entity.type
_entity.pdbx_description
1 polymer ?
#
loop_
_entity_poly.entity_id
_entity_poly.type
_entity_poly.pdbx_seq_one_letter_code
_entity_poly.pdbx_strand_id
1 'polypeptide(L)'
;MCLAIEKALIDWKYDPKVELIIIDAQGERAFCSGGDISDLYEAGNKKNYNYGKKFWDDEYRLNALIAKYPKPHIAFMQGFTMGGGVGISCHGSHRIVCETSKIAMPECSIGLIPDVGGSLLLSRAPNNLGYFLGLTGTQMNAADAIYTGFADSYIPKSEWSEVIKKLEQSGNNSILREHSQNSGKSQLAENREFFEAIFTSKDLPKIVQFLSKSEDQRALEALNKITKNCPIAMTYTIEMLSRLTPKSKIEDALDLEYRFTSRAQEHGSFQEGIRAAIIDKDRKPKWRFEIDEVPKEIINKFLKPL
;
A
#
# COMPACT_ATOMS: atom_id res chain seq x y z
N MET A 1 4.43 3.26 17.66
CA MET A 1 4.43 1.86 17.17
C MET A 1 5.61 1.65 16.21
N CYS A 2 5.75 2.38 15.12
CA CYS A 2 6.83 2.23 14.13
C CYS A 2 8.23 2.14 14.77
N LEU A 3 8.66 3.14 15.55
CA LEU A 3 9.96 3.15 16.24
C LEU A 3 10.15 1.98 17.22
N ALA A 4 9.07 1.48 17.84
CA ALA A 4 9.16 0.34 18.74
C ALA A 4 9.41 -0.97 17.97
N ILE A 5 8.75 -1.15 16.83
CA ILE A 5 8.99 -2.29 15.93
C ILE A 5 10.42 -2.22 15.38
N GLU A 6 10.85 -1.06 14.89
CA GLU A 6 12.21 -0.85 14.40
C GLU A 6 13.27 -1.23 15.44
N LYS A 7 13.09 -0.72 16.68
CA LYS A 7 14.00 -1.03 17.77
C LYS A 7 14.06 -2.55 18.03
N ALA A 8 12.93 -3.21 18.14
CA ALA A 8 12.87 -4.65 18.36
C ALA A 8 13.57 -5.44 17.24
N LEU A 9 13.31 -5.07 15.97
CA LEU A 9 13.96 -5.71 14.82
C LEU A 9 15.49 -5.50 14.83
N ILE A 10 15.97 -4.31 15.21
CA ILE A 10 17.41 -4.05 15.34
C ILE A 10 18.03 -4.90 16.44
N ASP A 11 17.38 -4.95 17.62
CA ASP A 11 17.86 -5.72 18.76
C ASP A 11 17.94 -7.23 18.44
N TRP A 12 16.96 -7.76 17.70
CA TRP A 12 16.86 -9.19 17.37
C TRP A 12 17.64 -9.61 16.12
N LYS A 13 18.08 -8.67 15.31
CA LYS A 13 18.69 -8.93 14.00
C LYS A 13 19.82 -9.96 14.04
N TYR A 14 20.69 -9.86 15.02
CA TYR A 14 21.86 -10.72 15.19
C TYR A 14 21.82 -11.58 16.48
N ASP A 15 20.71 -11.53 17.21
CA ASP A 15 20.53 -12.40 18.39
C ASP A 15 20.35 -13.86 17.94
N PRO A 16 21.27 -14.78 18.27
CA PRO A 16 21.17 -16.18 17.84
C PRO A 16 20.00 -16.93 18.48
N LYS A 17 19.36 -16.39 19.51
CA LYS A 17 18.18 -16.96 20.17
C LYS A 17 16.89 -16.64 19.42
N VAL A 18 16.89 -15.69 18.49
CA VAL A 18 15.74 -15.31 17.67
C VAL A 18 15.92 -15.92 16.29
N GLU A 19 15.12 -16.92 15.96
CA GLU A 19 15.21 -17.63 14.67
C GLU A 19 14.30 -17.01 13.60
N LEU A 20 13.14 -16.49 14.00
CA LEU A 20 12.17 -15.85 13.12
C LEU A 20 11.40 -14.73 13.85
N ILE A 21 10.73 -13.90 13.09
CA ILE A 21 9.84 -12.84 13.58
C ILE A 21 8.41 -13.15 13.15
N ILE A 22 7.48 -13.05 14.08
CA ILE A 22 6.05 -13.11 13.79
C ILE A 22 5.45 -11.75 14.10
N ILE A 23 4.68 -11.21 13.16
CA ILE A 23 3.85 -10.03 13.36
C ILE A 23 2.39 -10.40 13.08
N ASP A 24 1.55 -10.23 14.08
CA ASP A 24 0.11 -10.42 14.03
C ASP A 24 -0.60 -9.23 14.67
N ALA A 25 -1.91 -9.22 14.67
CA ALA A 25 -2.69 -8.17 15.30
C ALA A 25 -3.83 -8.75 16.15
N GLN A 26 -4.13 -8.06 17.24
CA GLN A 26 -5.27 -8.39 18.08
C GLN A 26 -6.59 -7.98 17.43
N GLY A 27 -7.61 -8.78 17.62
CA GLY A 27 -8.96 -8.55 17.11
C GLY A 27 -9.17 -9.06 15.69
N GLU A 28 -10.40 -8.92 15.19
CA GLU A 28 -10.83 -9.53 13.93
C GLU A 28 -10.96 -8.51 12.78
N ARG A 29 -11.07 -7.23 13.11
CA ARG A 29 -11.45 -6.19 12.14
C ARG A 29 -10.32 -5.83 11.18
N ALA A 30 -9.10 -5.72 11.69
CA ALA A 30 -7.97 -5.26 10.91
C ALA A 30 -6.65 -5.80 11.46
N PHE A 31 -5.73 -6.10 10.56
CA PHE A 31 -4.32 -6.22 10.91
C PHE A 31 -3.75 -4.83 11.21
N CYS A 32 -3.79 -3.92 10.23
CA CYS A 32 -3.40 -2.53 10.39
C CYS A 32 -3.97 -1.69 9.24
N SER A 33 -4.64 -0.59 9.56
CA SER A 33 -5.23 0.31 8.54
C SER A 33 -4.40 1.56 8.26
N GLY A 34 -3.13 1.58 8.65
CA GLY A 34 -2.20 2.69 8.45
C GLY A 34 -1.93 3.50 9.72
N GLY A 35 -1.17 4.58 9.58
CA GLY A 35 -0.82 5.51 10.64
C GLY A 35 -1.96 6.43 11.06
N ASP A 36 -1.85 7.01 12.25
CA ASP A 36 -2.75 8.09 12.67
C ASP A 36 -2.34 9.39 11.94
N ILE A 37 -3.18 9.79 10.99
CA ILE A 37 -2.94 10.97 10.16
C ILE A 37 -3.55 12.25 10.74
N SER A 38 -4.22 12.18 11.90
CA SER A 38 -4.78 13.34 12.58
C SER A 38 -3.69 14.31 13.02
N ASP A 39 -2.59 13.79 13.58
CA ASP A 39 -1.44 14.59 13.98
C ASP A 39 -0.75 15.24 12.77
N LEU A 40 -0.71 14.56 11.63
CA LEU A 40 -0.20 15.12 10.38
C LEU A 40 -1.06 16.29 9.90
N TYR A 41 -2.39 16.17 10.02
CA TYR A 41 -3.30 17.26 9.70
C TYR A 41 -3.06 18.50 10.58
N GLU A 42 -2.95 18.31 11.89
CA GLU A 42 -2.69 19.40 12.81
C GLU A 42 -1.31 20.06 12.55
N ALA A 43 -0.29 19.26 12.35
CA ALA A 43 1.06 19.77 12.05
C ALA A 43 1.09 20.57 10.75
N GLY A 44 0.43 20.07 9.69
CA GLY A 44 0.34 20.75 8.40
C GLY A 44 -0.40 22.09 8.49
N ASN A 45 -1.52 22.17 9.22
CA ASN A 45 -2.25 23.41 9.45
C ASN A 45 -1.43 24.45 10.22
N LYS A 46 -0.55 24.01 11.11
CA LYS A 46 0.43 24.86 11.81
C LYS A 46 1.68 25.16 10.97
N LYS A 47 1.74 24.70 9.71
CA LYS A 47 2.90 24.77 8.80
C LYS A 47 4.17 24.11 9.36
N ASN A 48 4.02 23.17 10.29
CA ASN A 48 5.11 22.34 10.81
C ASN A 48 5.34 21.12 9.92
N TYR A 49 5.81 21.35 8.70
CA TYR A 49 6.03 20.28 7.71
C TYR A 49 7.17 19.32 8.09
N ASN A 50 8.06 19.73 9.00
CA ASN A 50 9.13 18.86 9.49
C ASN A 50 8.59 17.66 10.28
N TYR A 51 7.43 17.81 10.93
CA TYR A 51 6.76 16.70 11.59
C TYR A 51 6.40 15.58 10.60
N GLY A 52 5.76 15.94 9.48
CA GLY A 52 5.42 14.97 8.43
C GLY A 52 6.65 14.34 7.79
N LYS A 53 7.67 15.14 7.46
CA LYS A 53 8.93 14.63 6.91
C LYS A 53 9.55 13.57 7.81
N LYS A 54 9.62 13.85 9.11
CA LYS A 54 10.14 12.90 10.09
C LYS A 54 9.25 11.65 10.22
N PHE A 55 7.94 11.81 10.19
CA PHE A 55 6.98 10.70 10.24
C PHE A 55 7.26 9.68 9.12
N TRP A 56 7.32 10.14 7.87
CA TRP A 56 7.59 9.28 6.72
C TRP A 56 9.03 8.74 6.69
N ASP A 57 10.03 9.53 7.11
CA ASP A 57 11.42 9.07 7.22
C ASP A 57 11.54 7.89 8.18
N ASP A 58 10.95 8.00 9.37
CA ASP A 58 10.95 6.93 10.38
C ASP A 58 10.21 5.67 9.86
N GLU A 59 9.08 5.84 9.17
CA GLU A 59 8.30 4.73 8.63
C GLU A 59 9.02 4.03 7.47
N TYR A 60 9.59 4.79 6.54
CA TYR A 60 10.28 4.22 5.37
C TYR A 60 11.58 3.52 5.74
N ARG A 61 12.27 4.00 6.78
CA ARG A 61 13.42 3.31 7.34
C ARG A 61 13.04 1.93 7.90
N LEU A 62 11.91 1.84 8.57
CA LEU A 62 11.35 0.55 9.02
C LEU A 62 10.98 -0.36 7.85
N ASN A 63 10.30 0.17 6.82
CA ASN A 63 9.92 -0.63 5.66
C ASN A 63 11.14 -1.21 4.94
N ALA A 64 12.21 -0.41 4.77
CA ALA A 64 13.47 -0.86 4.21
C ALA A 64 14.15 -1.93 5.08
N LEU A 65 14.09 -1.80 6.41
CA LEU A 65 14.61 -2.79 7.34
C LEU A 65 13.87 -4.13 7.22
N ILE A 66 12.54 -4.11 7.18
CA ILE A 66 11.71 -5.32 7.02
C ILE A 66 12.02 -6.02 5.70
N ALA A 67 12.08 -5.27 4.59
CA ALA A 67 12.35 -5.82 3.25
C ALA A 67 13.72 -6.52 3.12
N LYS A 68 14.67 -6.17 3.98
CA LYS A 68 16.04 -6.73 3.99
C LYS A 68 16.36 -7.50 5.25
N TYR A 69 15.34 -7.84 6.02
CA TYR A 69 15.58 -8.50 7.29
C TYR A 69 16.20 -9.89 7.08
N PRO A 70 17.30 -10.25 7.78
CA PRO A 70 18.07 -11.46 7.49
C PRO A 70 17.41 -12.75 8.01
N LYS A 71 16.38 -12.62 8.86
CA LYS A 71 15.63 -13.76 9.41
C LYS A 71 14.23 -13.79 8.82
N PRO A 72 13.56 -14.96 8.83
CA PRO A 72 12.17 -15.03 8.40
C PRO A 72 11.29 -14.00 9.14
N HIS A 73 10.64 -13.13 8.40
CA HIS A 73 9.67 -12.16 8.90
C HIS A 73 8.30 -12.57 8.37
N ILE A 74 7.45 -13.05 9.28
CA ILE A 74 6.17 -13.70 8.99
C ILE A 74 5.06 -12.76 9.42
N ALA A 75 4.17 -12.36 8.51
CA ALA A 75 3.03 -11.49 8.80
C ALA A 75 1.72 -12.25 8.62
N PHE A 76 0.86 -12.23 9.65
CA PHE A 76 -0.48 -12.80 9.61
C PHE A 76 -1.51 -11.67 9.46
N MET A 77 -2.06 -11.50 8.25
CA MET A 77 -2.85 -10.33 7.85
C MET A 77 -4.35 -10.64 7.81
N GLN A 78 -5.06 -10.56 8.95
CA GLN A 78 -6.53 -10.66 8.98
C GLN A 78 -7.19 -9.30 8.74
N GLY A 79 -8.42 -9.30 8.23
CA GLY A 79 -9.23 -8.11 8.05
C GLY A 79 -8.52 -7.06 7.18
N PHE A 80 -8.65 -5.78 7.53
CA PHE A 80 -8.05 -4.70 6.76
C PHE A 80 -6.52 -4.60 6.95
N THR A 81 -5.78 -4.56 5.84
CA THR A 81 -4.35 -4.28 5.78
C THR A 81 -4.13 -3.19 4.73
N MET A 82 -3.91 -1.94 5.17
CA MET A 82 -3.91 -0.77 4.29
C MET A 82 -2.81 0.21 4.67
N GLY A 83 -2.26 0.94 3.69
CA GLY A 83 -1.25 1.97 3.92
C GLY A 83 -0.06 1.45 4.73
N GLY A 84 0.27 2.09 5.86
CA GLY A 84 1.33 1.63 6.77
C GLY A 84 1.22 0.16 7.19
N GLY A 85 -0.02 -0.42 7.16
CA GLY A 85 -0.23 -1.85 7.37
C GLY A 85 0.44 -2.71 6.30
N VAL A 86 0.38 -2.29 5.04
CA VAL A 86 1.12 -2.93 3.93
C VAL A 86 2.62 -2.81 4.17
N GLY A 87 3.09 -1.63 4.60
CA GLY A 87 4.50 -1.37 4.87
C GLY A 87 5.13 -2.28 5.92
N ILE A 88 4.39 -2.63 7.00
CA ILE A 88 4.91 -3.47 8.07
C ILE A 88 4.69 -4.98 7.83
N SER A 89 3.93 -5.37 6.81
CA SER A 89 3.60 -6.77 6.53
C SER A 89 4.06 -7.25 5.15
N CYS A 90 3.72 -6.52 4.09
CA CYS A 90 3.87 -7.03 2.72
C CYS A 90 5.30 -7.01 2.17
N HIS A 91 6.28 -6.52 2.94
CA HIS A 91 7.72 -6.62 2.62
C HIS A 91 8.42 -7.76 3.36
N GLY A 92 7.73 -8.43 4.29
CA GLY A 92 8.26 -9.61 4.97
C GLY A 92 8.48 -10.79 4.03
N SER A 93 9.23 -11.78 4.51
CA SER A 93 9.56 -12.98 3.72
C SER A 93 8.41 -13.98 3.59
N HIS A 94 7.41 -13.93 4.50
CA HIS A 94 6.25 -14.81 4.51
C HIS A 94 5.00 -14.00 4.86
N ARG A 95 4.11 -13.85 3.89
CA ARG A 95 2.93 -12.98 3.96
C ARG A 95 1.68 -13.84 3.91
N ILE A 96 1.07 -14.04 5.07
CA ILE A 96 -0.03 -14.98 5.27
C ILE A 96 -1.35 -14.23 5.27
N VAL A 97 -2.30 -14.69 4.45
CA VAL A 97 -3.67 -14.19 4.37
C VAL A 97 -4.68 -15.27 4.71
N CYS A 98 -5.89 -14.86 5.05
CA CYS A 98 -7.02 -15.72 5.37
C CYS A 98 -8.31 -15.24 4.67
N GLU A 99 -9.42 -15.89 4.95
CA GLU A 99 -10.75 -15.60 4.38
C GLU A 99 -11.25 -14.18 4.68
N THR A 100 -10.74 -13.54 5.72
CA THR A 100 -11.15 -12.18 6.11
C THR A 100 -10.25 -11.08 5.56
N SER A 101 -9.11 -11.45 4.95
CA SER A 101 -8.10 -10.49 4.48
C SER A 101 -8.64 -9.54 3.42
N LYS A 102 -8.34 -8.24 3.59
CA LYS A 102 -8.70 -7.14 2.70
C LYS A 102 -7.52 -6.20 2.58
N ILE A 103 -6.73 -6.37 1.54
CA ILE A 103 -5.49 -5.60 1.34
C ILE A 103 -5.75 -4.50 0.31
N ALA A 104 -5.32 -3.27 0.58
CA ALA A 104 -5.46 -2.16 -0.36
C ALA A 104 -4.43 -1.05 -0.14
N MET A 105 -4.22 -0.24 -1.20
CA MET A 105 -3.47 1.02 -1.17
C MET A 105 -4.44 2.17 -1.54
N PRO A 106 -5.24 2.71 -0.58
CA PRO A 106 -6.29 3.67 -0.86
C PRO A 106 -5.85 5.14 -0.81
N GLU A 107 -4.56 5.42 -0.76
CA GLU A 107 -3.96 6.73 -0.43
C GLU A 107 -4.42 7.84 -1.37
N CYS A 108 -4.66 7.56 -2.67
CA CYS A 108 -5.15 8.55 -3.63
C CYS A 108 -6.50 9.17 -3.21
N SER A 109 -7.28 8.47 -2.39
CA SER A 109 -8.56 8.97 -1.86
C SER A 109 -8.42 10.06 -0.80
N ILE A 110 -7.23 10.20 -0.22
CA ILE A 110 -6.91 11.21 0.79
C ILE A 110 -5.82 12.18 0.33
N GLY A 111 -5.53 12.25 -0.96
CA GLY A 111 -4.53 13.17 -1.50
C GLY A 111 -3.08 12.78 -1.24
N LEU A 112 -2.84 11.52 -0.89
CA LEU A 112 -1.52 10.90 -0.78
C LEU A 112 -1.34 9.89 -1.92
N ILE A 113 -0.16 9.35 -2.07
CA ILE A 113 0.16 8.28 -3.03
C ILE A 113 0.26 6.94 -2.33
N PRO A 114 0.11 5.81 -3.01
CA PRO A 114 0.56 4.52 -2.52
C PRO A 114 2.05 4.57 -2.17
N ASP A 115 2.35 4.56 -0.87
CA ASP A 115 3.70 4.73 -0.32
C ASP A 115 4.13 3.49 0.49
N VAL A 116 5.01 3.63 1.47
CA VAL A 116 5.53 2.57 2.33
C VAL A 116 6.18 1.39 1.59
N GLY A 117 6.74 1.65 0.40
CA GLY A 117 7.21 0.61 -0.52
C GLY A 117 6.09 -0.08 -1.30
N GLY A 118 4.84 0.34 -1.12
CA GLY A 118 3.67 -0.17 -1.84
C GLY A 118 3.77 0.06 -3.34
N SER A 119 4.43 1.14 -3.78
CA SER A 119 4.69 1.39 -5.19
C SER A 119 5.55 0.29 -5.84
N LEU A 120 6.50 -0.30 -5.10
CA LEU A 120 7.27 -1.43 -5.59
C LEU A 120 6.40 -2.67 -5.80
N LEU A 121 5.51 -2.99 -4.85
CA LEU A 121 4.56 -4.09 -4.98
C LEU A 121 3.62 -3.87 -6.16
N LEU A 122 3.06 -2.67 -6.27
CA LEU A 122 2.18 -2.28 -7.38
C LEU A 122 2.91 -2.37 -8.73
N SER A 123 4.17 -1.91 -8.83
CA SER A 123 4.94 -1.96 -10.08
C SER A 123 5.22 -3.38 -10.56
N ARG A 124 5.21 -4.35 -9.64
CA ARG A 124 5.43 -5.79 -9.90
C ARG A 124 4.14 -6.57 -10.13
N ALA A 125 2.99 -5.97 -9.85
CA ALA A 125 1.70 -6.61 -10.10
C ALA A 125 1.50 -6.89 -11.60
N PRO A 126 1.00 -8.07 -11.99
CA PRO A 126 0.88 -8.48 -13.39
C PRO A 126 -0.10 -7.59 -14.17
N ASN A 127 0.06 -7.55 -15.49
CA ASN A 127 -0.93 -7.02 -16.44
C ASN A 127 -1.41 -5.58 -16.16
N ASN A 128 -0.49 -4.68 -15.76
CA ASN A 128 -0.80 -3.30 -15.39
C ASN A 128 -1.79 -3.16 -14.20
N LEU A 129 -2.10 -4.23 -13.47
CA LEU A 129 -2.97 -4.20 -12.30
C LEU A 129 -2.49 -3.23 -11.22
N GLY A 130 -1.18 -2.99 -11.13
CA GLY A 130 -0.65 -2.01 -10.20
C GLY A 130 -1.19 -0.60 -10.42
N TYR A 131 -1.38 -0.17 -11.67
CA TYR A 131 -2.02 1.12 -11.96
C TYR A 131 -3.49 1.11 -11.54
N PHE A 132 -4.23 0.06 -11.87
CA PHE A 132 -5.62 -0.09 -11.43
C PHE A 132 -5.74 -0.01 -9.91
N LEU A 133 -4.96 -0.82 -9.19
CA LEU A 133 -5.00 -0.87 -7.72
C LEU A 133 -4.57 0.45 -7.07
N GLY A 134 -3.49 1.06 -7.55
CA GLY A 134 -2.97 2.31 -7.01
C GLY A 134 -3.88 3.51 -7.27
N LEU A 135 -4.55 3.56 -8.44
CA LEU A 135 -5.44 4.67 -8.78
C LEU A 135 -6.82 4.53 -8.14
N THR A 136 -7.32 3.30 -7.92
CA THR A 136 -8.67 3.05 -7.42
C THR A 136 -8.74 2.72 -5.93
N GLY A 137 -7.63 2.31 -5.31
CA GLY A 137 -7.64 1.80 -3.94
C GLY A 137 -8.51 0.55 -3.78
N THR A 138 -8.68 -0.25 -4.85
CA THR A 138 -9.49 -1.46 -4.81
C THR A 138 -8.96 -2.45 -3.79
N GLN A 139 -9.85 -2.95 -2.93
CA GLN A 139 -9.53 -3.98 -1.95
C GLN A 139 -9.34 -5.34 -2.64
N MET A 140 -8.25 -5.98 -2.32
CA MET A 140 -7.90 -7.34 -2.72
C MET A 140 -8.32 -8.33 -1.63
N ASN A 141 -9.01 -9.40 -2.00
CA ASN A 141 -9.19 -10.56 -1.13
C ASN A 141 -7.90 -11.40 -1.07
N ALA A 142 -7.92 -12.52 -0.35
CA ALA A 142 -6.75 -13.39 -0.21
C ALA A 142 -6.18 -13.87 -1.55
N ALA A 143 -7.04 -14.33 -2.46
CA ALA A 143 -6.64 -14.83 -3.78
C ALA A 143 -6.07 -13.70 -4.67
N ASP A 144 -6.68 -12.51 -4.63
CA ASP A 144 -6.20 -11.34 -5.37
C ASP A 144 -4.85 -10.87 -4.84
N ALA A 145 -4.67 -10.84 -3.50
CA ALA A 145 -3.43 -10.43 -2.86
C ALA A 145 -2.26 -11.37 -3.22
N ILE A 146 -2.52 -12.69 -3.28
CA ILE A 146 -1.52 -13.67 -3.73
C ILE A 146 -1.22 -13.46 -5.22
N TYR A 147 -2.24 -13.31 -6.05
CA TYR A 147 -2.05 -13.12 -7.50
C TYR A 147 -1.24 -11.86 -7.84
N THR A 148 -1.46 -10.78 -7.10
CA THR A 148 -0.79 -9.49 -7.31
C THR A 148 0.56 -9.35 -6.59
N GLY A 149 0.96 -10.37 -5.79
CA GLY A 149 2.22 -10.38 -5.09
C GLY A 149 2.24 -9.58 -3.77
N PHE A 150 1.08 -9.26 -3.20
CA PHE A 150 0.98 -8.67 -1.86
C PHE A 150 0.98 -9.71 -0.74
N ALA A 151 0.68 -10.97 -1.06
CA ALA A 151 0.73 -12.11 -0.14
C ALA A 151 1.36 -13.33 -0.79
N ASP A 152 1.73 -14.34 0.03
CA ASP A 152 2.38 -15.56 -0.43
C ASP A 152 1.49 -16.78 -0.26
N SER A 153 0.80 -16.90 0.86
CA SER A 153 0.10 -18.11 1.24
C SER A 153 -1.23 -17.81 1.92
N TYR A 154 -2.21 -18.66 1.63
CA TYR A 154 -3.49 -18.66 2.33
C TYR A 154 -3.49 -19.75 3.40
N ILE A 155 -3.75 -19.38 4.64
CA ILE A 155 -3.98 -20.29 5.76
C ILE A 155 -5.30 -19.86 6.42
N PRO A 156 -6.28 -20.75 6.63
CA PRO A 156 -7.53 -20.42 7.30
C PRO A 156 -7.27 -19.79 8.66
N LYS A 157 -8.00 -18.73 9.01
CA LYS A 157 -7.85 -18.03 10.29
C LYS A 157 -7.94 -18.96 11.48
N SER A 158 -8.79 -19.98 11.40
CA SER A 158 -8.99 -20.98 12.46
C SER A 158 -7.74 -21.79 12.81
N GLU A 159 -6.77 -21.89 11.88
CA GLU A 159 -5.52 -22.63 12.09
C GLU A 159 -4.40 -21.75 12.66
N TRP A 160 -4.53 -20.43 12.64
CA TRP A 160 -3.42 -19.50 12.97
C TRP A 160 -2.87 -19.70 14.38
N SER A 161 -3.72 -19.90 15.36
CA SER A 161 -3.29 -20.09 16.75
C SER A 161 -2.38 -21.31 16.91
N GLU A 162 -2.70 -22.41 16.20
CA GLU A 162 -1.88 -23.62 16.19
C GLU A 162 -0.57 -23.40 15.42
N VAL A 163 -0.65 -22.81 14.24
CA VAL A 163 0.51 -22.50 13.38
C VAL A 163 1.49 -21.59 14.10
N ILE A 164 1.03 -20.49 14.71
CA ILE A 164 1.87 -19.55 15.46
C ILE A 164 2.57 -20.28 16.61
N LYS A 165 1.83 -21.09 17.39
CA LYS A 165 2.39 -21.86 18.49
C LYS A 165 3.48 -22.83 18.02
N LYS A 166 3.27 -23.52 16.90
CA LYS A 166 4.29 -24.41 16.31
C LYS A 166 5.54 -23.64 15.85
N LEU A 167 5.36 -22.45 15.23
CA LEU A 167 6.45 -21.56 14.83
C LEU A 167 7.27 -21.10 16.05
N GLU A 168 6.60 -20.66 17.13
CA GLU A 168 7.26 -20.24 18.37
C GLU A 168 8.05 -21.35 19.04
N GLN A 169 7.57 -22.58 18.98
CA GLN A 169 8.22 -23.74 19.62
C GLN A 169 9.42 -24.27 18.84
N SER A 170 9.38 -24.18 17.52
CA SER A 170 10.37 -24.86 16.66
C SER A 170 11.31 -23.93 15.91
N GLY A 171 10.97 -22.65 15.74
CA GLY A 171 11.67 -21.74 14.84
C GLY A 171 11.59 -22.14 13.35
N ASN A 172 10.81 -23.18 13.01
CA ASN A 172 10.79 -23.76 11.67
C ASN A 172 9.64 -23.18 10.82
N ASN A 173 9.98 -22.34 9.84
CA ASN A 173 9.01 -21.72 8.93
C ASN A 173 8.43 -22.68 7.86
N SER A 174 8.93 -23.92 7.71
CA SER A 174 8.34 -24.90 6.78
C SER A 174 6.90 -25.28 7.15
N ILE A 175 6.53 -25.10 8.42
CA ILE A 175 5.17 -25.26 8.95
C ILE A 175 4.14 -24.46 8.14
N LEU A 176 4.50 -23.28 7.66
CA LEU A 176 3.61 -22.44 6.86
C LEU A 176 3.19 -23.14 5.56
N ARG A 177 4.12 -23.87 4.93
CA ARG A 177 3.82 -24.64 3.70
C ARG A 177 2.88 -25.81 3.98
N GLU A 178 3.03 -26.47 5.11
CA GLU A 178 2.20 -27.63 5.50
C GLU A 178 0.74 -27.24 5.73
N HIS A 179 0.51 -26.01 6.25
CA HIS A 179 -0.82 -25.46 6.51
C HIS A 179 -1.38 -24.59 5.37
N SER A 180 -0.57 -24.33 4.33
CA SER A 180 -1.02 -23.53 3.19
C SER A 180 -2.08 -24.26 2.37
N GLN A 181 -3.19 -23.57 2.07
CA GLN A 181 -4.32 -24.09 1.32
C GLN A 181 -4.60 -23.25 0.08
N ASN A 182 -5.50 -23.72 -0.77
CA ASN A 182 -5.96 -22.96 -1.94
C ASN A 182 -6.82 -21.77 -1.48
N SER A 183 -6.45 -20.56 -1.90
CA SER A 183 -7.17 -19.31 -1.59
C SER A 183 -8.46 -19.10 -2.40
N GLY A 184 -8.79 -20.02 -3.31
CA GLY A 184 -9.85 -19.83 -4.27
C GLY A 184 -9.41 -19.07 -5.53
N LYS A 185 -10.41 -18.55 -6.29
CA LYS A 185 -10.19 -17.84 -7.55
C LYS A 185 -9.95 -16.35 -7.32
N SER A 186 -8.93 -15.80 -7.99
CA SER A 186 -8.70 -14.36 -8.02
C SER A 186 -9.59 -13.70 -9.08
N GLN A 187 -10.42 -12.76 -8.67
CA GLN A 187 -11.22 -11.95 -9.57
C GLN A 187 -10.35 -11.06 -10.46
N LEU A 188 -9.22 -10.59 -9.94
CA LEU A 188 -8.26 -9.80 -10.72
C LEU A 188 -7.58 -10.64 -11.80
N ALA A 189 -7.27 -11.92 -11.51
CA ALA A 189 -6.72 -12.85 -12.51
C ALA A 189 -7.73 -13.18 -13.61
N GLU A 190 -9.00 -13.42 -13.25
CA GLU A 190 -10.07 -13.72 -14.22
C GLU A 190 -10.36 -12.53 -15.14
N ASN A 191 -10.17 -11.30 -14.66
CA ASN A 191 -10.43 -10.08 -15.41
C ASN A 191 -9.16 -9.39 -15.94
N ARG A 192 -7.99 -10.05 -15.94
CA ARG A 192 -6.68 -9.45 -16.25
C ARG A 192 -6.65 -8.72 -17.59
N GLU A 193 -7.21 -9.31 -18.64
CA GLU A 193 -7.19 -8.73 -20.00
C GLU A 193 -7.96 -7.41 -20.07
N PHE A 194 -9.07 -7.32 -19.33
CA PHE A 194 -9.84 -6.09 -19.22
C PHE A 194 -9.04 -4.98 -18.58
N PHE A 195 -8.40 -5.23 -17.43
CA PHE A 195 -7.60 -4.22 -16.73
C PHE A 195 -6.34 -3.85 -17.51
N GLU A 196 -5.69 -4.81 -18.15
CA GLU A 196 -4.51 -4.59 -18.98
C GLU A 196 -4.81 -3.63 -20.14
N ALA A 197 -5.90 -3.84 -20.85
CA ALA A 197 -6.31 -3.00 -21.97
C ALA A 197 -6.50 -1.53 -21.55
N ILE A 198 -7.13 -1.29 -20.41
CA ILE A 198 -7.44 0.06 -19.91
C ILE A 198 -6.19 0.76 -19.40
N PHE A 199 -5.43 0.08 -18.53
CA PHE A 199 -4.32 0.68 -17.80
C PHE A 199 -2.97 0.58 -18.54
N THR A 200 -2.98 0.20 -19.81
CA THR A 200 -1.82 0.34 -20.71
C THR A 200 -1.47 1.82 -20.94
N SER A 201 -2.46 2.70 -20.97
CA SER A 201 -2.21 4.14 -21.02
C SER A 201 -1.56 4.63 -19.71
N LYS A 202 -0.52 5.48 -19.85
CA LYS A 202 0.13 6.16 -18.73
C LYS A 202 -0.33 7.63 -18.61
N ASP A 203 -1.54 7.91 -19.06
CA ASP A 203 -2.14 9.22 -19.14
C ASP A 203 -3.51 9.17 -18.46
N LEU A 204 -3.64 9.85 -17.30
CA LEU A 204 -4.84 9.78 -16.48
C LEU A 204 -6.11 10.26 -17.22
N PRO A 205 -6.11 11.39 -17.94
CA PRO A 205 -7.25 11.79 -18.78
C PRO A 205 -7.69 10.74 -19.79
N LYS A 206 -6.74 10.06 -20.44
CA LYS A 206 -7.07 8.99 -21.40
C LYS A 206 -7.67 7.76 -20.74
N ILE A 207 -7.16 7.38 -19.56
CA ILE A 207 -7.74 6.29 -18.76
C ILE A 207 -9.20 6.63 -18.43
N VAL A 208 -9.48 7.84 -17.95
CA VAL A 208 -10.83 8.30 -17.62
C VAL A 208 -11.72 8.34 -18.86
N GLN A 209 -11.21 8.84 -19.99
CA GLN A 209 -11.93 8.86 -21.24
C GLN A 209 -12.31 7.44 -21.72
N PHE A 210 -11.42 6.47 -21.57
CA PHE A 210 -11.68 5.08 -21.93
C PHE A 210 -12.78 4.50 -21.02
N LEU A 211 -12.63 4.67 -19.71
CA LEU A 211 -13.60 4.18 -18.72
C LEU A 211 -14.99 4.80 -18.94
N SER A 212 -15.08 6.08 -19.26
CA SER A 212 -16.35 6.81 -19.45
C SER A 212 -17.12 6.38 -20.72
N LYS A 213 -16.45 5.77 -21.68
CA LYS A 213 -17.06 5.24 -22.91
C LYS A 213 -17.49 3.78 -22.80
N SER A 214 -17.13 3.12 -21.71
CA SER A 214 -17.42 1.70 -21.51
C SER A 214 -18.76 1.51 -20.80
N GLU A 215 -19.54 0.53 -21.26
CA GLU A 215 -20.76 0.07 -20.58
C GLU A 215 -20.49 -1.09 -19.60
N ASP A 216 -19.24 -1.54 -19.50
CA ASP A 216 -18.82 -2.60 -18.60
C ASP A 216 -18.90 -2.14 -17.14
N GLN A 217 -19.58 -2.91 -16.32
CA GLN A 217 -19.77 -2.59 -14.90
C GLN A 217 -18.44 -2.37 -14.16
N ARG A 218 -17.39 -3.13 -14.51
CA ARG A 218 -16.04 -2.99 -13.93
C ARG A 218 -15.41 -1.63 -14.26
N ALA A 219 -15.64 -1.15 -15.49
CA ALA A 219 -15.19 0.17 -15.92
C ALA A 219 -15.92 1.29 -15.16
N LEU A 220 -17.24 1.16 -15.00
CA LEU A 220 -18.05 2.12 -14.26
C LEU A 220 -17.64 2.19 -12.77
N GLU A 221 -17.37 1.06 -12.16
CA GLU A 221 -16.86 1.00 -10.79
C GLU A 221 -15.48 1.64 -10.64
N ALA A 222 -14.57 1.36 -11.57
CA ALA A 222 -13.23 1.99 -11.60
C ALA A 222 -13.35 3.50 -11.79
N LEU A 223 -14.19 3.96 -12.74
CA LEU A 223 -14.44 5.37 -12.99
C LEU A 223 -14.97 6.09 -11.74
N ASN A 224 -15.98 5.49 -11.08
CA ASN A 224 -16.56 6.06 -9.86
C ASN A 224 -15.54 6.21 -8.71
N LYS A 225 -14.53 5.35 -8.64
CA LYS A 225 -13.43 5.48 -7.67
C LYS A 225 -12.43 6.56 -8.10
N ILE A 226 -11.98 6.52 -9.35
CA ILE A 226 -11.00 7.46 -9.90
C ILE A 226 -11.52 8.90 -9.83
N THR A 227 -12.78 9.15 -10.20
CA THR A 227 -13.36 10.51 -10.18
C THR A 227 -13.48 11.14 -8.79
N LYS A 228 -13.39 10.33 -7.73
CA LYS A 228 -13.39 10.80 -6.34
C LYS A 228 -12.00 11.03 -5.76
N ASN A 229 -10.98 10.43 -6.38
CA ASN A 229 -9.62 10.47 -5.88
C ASN A 229 -8.87 11.73 -6.31
N CYS A 230 -7.78 12.03 -5.61
CA CYS A 230 -6.98 13.24 -5.83
C CYS A 230 -6.24 13.20 -7.17
N PRO A 231 -6.51 14.12 -8.11
CA PRO A 231 -5.86 14.14 -9.42
C PRO A 231 -4.33 14.25 -9.36
N ILE A 232 -3.79 15.09 -8.47
CA ILE A 232 -2.32 15.22 -8.29
C ILE A 232 -1.72 13.88 -7.85
N ALA A 233 -2.32 13.23 -6.85
CA ALA A 233 -1.82 11.98 -6.31
C ALA A 233 -1.86 10.85 -7.37
N MET A 234 -2.96 10.75 -8.11
CA MET A 234 -3.10 9.76 -9.17
C MET A 234 -2.11 9.99 -10.32
N THR A 235 -1.94 11.23 -10.77
CA THR A 235 -0.99 11.57 -11.83
C THR A 235 0.44 11.25 -11.39
N TYR A 236 0.81 11.61 -10.16
CA TYR A 236 2.11 11.24 -9.62
C TYR A 236 2.27 9.73 -9.48
N THR A 237 1.24 9.01 -9.04
CA THR A 237 1.28 7.54 -8.94
C THR A 237 1.59 6.89 -10.29
N ILE A 238 0.97 7.35 -11.38
CA ILE A 238 1.29 6.87 -12.74
C ILE A 238 2.76 7.10 -13.07
N GLU A 239 3.26 8.32 -12.86
CA GLU A 239 4.65 8.67 -13.12
C GLU A 239 5.63 7.87 -12.27
N MET A 240 5.33 7.69 -10.99
CA MET A 240 6.13 6.91 -10.06
C MET A 240 6.22 5.45 -10.48
N LEU A 241 5.09 4.80 -10.74
CA LEU A 241 5.05 3.39 -11.15
C LEU A 241 5.77 3.16 -12.50
N SER A 242 5.70 4.14 -13.42
CA SER A 242 6.39 4.04 -14.71
C SER A 242 7.92 4.09 -14.61
N ARG A 243 8.46 4.60 -13.50
CA ARG A 243 9.90 4.69 -13.23
C ARG A 243 10.45 3.46 -12.52
N LEU A 244 9.60 2.65 -11.94
CA LEU A 244 9.97 1.41 -11.28
C LEU A 244 9.99 0.26 -12.29
N THR A 245 10.94 -0.64 -12.12
CA THR A 245 11.15 -1.83 -12.95
C THR A 245 11.15 -3.08 -12.09
N PRO A 246 11.02 -4.29 -12.64
CA PRO A 246 11.15 -5.52 -11.87
C PRO A 246 12.48 -5.65 -11.10
N LYS A 247 13.54 -4.93 -11.53
CA LYS A 247 14.86 -4.92 -10.89
C LYS A 247 15.01 -3.83 -9.82
N SER A 248 14.04 -2.92 -9.70
CA SER A 248 14.07 -1.86 -8.69
C SER A 248 14.06 -2.46 -7.30
N LYS A 249 14.81 -1.83 -6.39
CA LYS A 249 14.89 -2.20 -4.98
C LYS A 249 13.87 -1.41 -4.16
N ILE A 250 13.66 -1.81 -2.92
CA ILE A 250 12.77 -1.11 -2.00
C ILE A 250 13.17 0.37 -1.85
N GLU A 251 14.48 0.66 -1.82
CA GLU A 251 14.99 2.02 -1.69
C GLU A 251 14.64 2.91 -2.88
N ASP A 252 14.62 2.35 -4.10
CA ASP A 252 14.25 3.10 -5.31
C ASP A 252 12.78 3.56 -5.23
N ALA A 253 11.92 2.71 -4.68
CA ALA A 253 10.51 3.01 -4.46
C ALA A 253 10.33 4.04 -3.35
N LEU A 254 10.93 3.80 -2.18
CA LEU A 254 10.83 4.69 -1.02
C LEU A 254 11.40 6.09 -1.31
N ASP A 255 12.46 6.22 -2.13
CA ASP A 255 12.97 7.51 -2.56
C ASP A 255 11.96 8.28 -3.40
N LEU A 256 11.33 7.63 -4.39
CA LEU A 256 10.28 8.26 -5.21
C LEU A 256 9.05 8.63 -4.35
N GLU A 257 8.65 7.77 -3.45
CA GLU A 257 7.55 8.00 -2.52
C GLU A 257 7.85 9.19 -1.58
N TYR A 258 9.06 9.24 -1.01
CA TYR A 258 9.46 10.30 -0.09
C TYR A 258 9.55 11.67 -0.78
N ARG A 259 9.89 11.73 -2.06
CA ARG A 259 9.84 12.97 -2.83
C ARG A 259 8.44 13.60 -2.84
N PHE A 260 7.39 12.77 -2.90
CA PHE A 260 6.01 13.24 -2.83
C PHE A 260 5.61 13.53 -1.39
N THR A 261 5.73 12.56 -0.49
CA THR A 261 5.19 12.64 0.87
C THR A 261 5.82 13.78 1.67
N SER A 262 7.13 14.01 1.54
CA SER A 262 7.83 15.13 2.19
C SER A 262 7.32 16.52 1.76
N ARG A 263 6.60 16.61 0.64
CA ARG A 263 6.04 17.85 0.08
C ARG A 263 4.51 17.88 0.10
N ALA A 264 3.86 16.76 0.44
CA ALA A 264 2.40 16.59 0.32
C ALA A 264 1.60 17.58 1.17
N GLN A 265 2.07 17.87 2.38
CA GLN A 265 1.41 18.81 3.28
C GLN A 265 1.48 20.27 2.79
N GLU A 266 2.59 20.66 2.18
CA GLU A 266 2.80 22.05 1.73
C GLU A 266 2.27 22.31 0.32
N HIS A 267 2.43 21.34 -0.59
CA HIS A 267 2.21 21.55 -2.01
C HIS A 267 1.13 20.66 -2.61
N GLY A 268 0.72 19.61 -1.91
CA GLY A 268 -0.28 18.66 -2.36
C GLY A 268 -1.71 19.00 -1.94
N SER A 269 -2.55 17.98 -1.95
CA SER A 269 -3.94 18.05 -1.50
C SER A 269 -4.20 17.18 -0.26
N PHE A 270 -3.14 16.78 0.43
CA PHE A 270 -3.22 15.84 1.56
C PHE A 270 -4.00 16.41 2.74
N GLN A 271 -3.82 17.70 3.04
CA GLN A 271 -4.58 18.38 4.10
C GLN A 271 -6.11 18.35 3.84
N GLU A 272 -6.52 18.60 2.60
CA GLU A 272 -7.94 18.53 2.21
C GLU A 272 -8.46 17.09 2.26
N GLY A 273 -7.66 16.13 1.83
CA GLY A 273 -8.03 14.71 1.89
C GLY A 273 -8.27 14.25 3.32
N ILE A 274 -7.38 14.61 4.26
CA ILE A 274 -7.55 14.28 5.69
C ILE A 274 -8.77 14.99 6.25
N ARG A 275 -8.98 16.30 5.94
CA ARG A 275 -10.17 17.03 6.36
C ARG A 275 -11.43 16.24 6.00
N ALA A 276 -11.58 15.90 4.74
CA ALA A 276 -12.79 15.26 4.23
C ALA A 276 -13.00 13.83 4.77
N ALA A 277 -11.92 13.06 4.94
CA ALA A 277 -12.01 11.66 5.36
C ALA A 277 -12.10 11.46 6.88
N ILE A 278 -11.37 12.25 7.66
CA ILE A 278 -11.10 11.99 9.09
C ILE A 278 -11.69 13.08 9.98
N ILE A 279 -11.51 14.36 9.65
CA ILE A 279 -11.88 15.47 10.52
C ILE A 279 -13.38 15.76 10.37
N ASP A 280 -13.82 16.22 9.20
CA ASP A 280 -15.22 16.57 8.93
C ASP A 280 -16.07 15.33 8.59
N LYS A 281 -15.44 14.29 8.06
CA LYS A 281 -16.05 13.00 7.65
C LYS A 281 -17.18 13.17 6.62
N ASP A 282 -17.15 14.29 5.89
CA ASP A 282 -18.13 14.60 4.82
C ASP A 282 -17.87 13.78 3.55
N ARG A 283 -16.64 13.21 3.40
CA ARG A 283 -16.21 12.43 2.24
C ARG A 283 -16.39 13.18 0.91
N LYS A 284 -16.28 14.50 0.96
CA LYS A 284 -16.41 15.41 -0.19
C LYS A 284 -15.17 16.32 -0.27
N PRO A 285 -14.00 15.74 -0.62
CA PRO A 285 -12.80 16.56 -0.76
C PRO A 285 -12.95 17.53 -1.92
N LYS A 286 -12.44 18.74 -1.75
CA LYS A 286 -12.34 19.78 -2.79
C LYS A 286 -10.90 19.76 -3.32
N TRP A 287 -10.66 18.97 -4.34
CA TRP A 287 -9.33 18.87 -4.92
C TRP A 287 -8.94 20.17 -5.60
N ARG A 288 -7.64 20.42 -5.65
CA ARG A 288 -7.07 21.66 -6.21
C ARG A 288 -7.22 21.75 -7.72
N PHE A 289 -7.28 20.62 -8.42
CA PHE A 289 -7.36 20.51 -9.89
C PHE A 289 -8.37 19.46 -10.27
N GLU A 290 -8.97 19.61 -11.45
CA GLU A 290 -9.67 18.56 -12.13
C GLU A 290 -8.67 17.55 -12.76
N ILE A 291 -9.17 16.40 -13.21
CA ILE A 291 -8.33 15.28 -13.69
C ILE A 291 -7.47 15.67 -14.90
N ASP A 292 -8.01 16.50 -15.79
CA ASP A 292 -7.36 16.96 -17.02
C ASP A 292 -6.59 18.29 -16.86
N GLU A 293 -6.64 18.88 -15.69
CA GLU A 293 -6.06 20.20 -15.40
C GLU A 293 -4.78 20.14 -14.55
N VAL A 294 -4.27 18.97 -14.19
CA VAL A 294 -3.07 18.85 -13.36
C VAL A 294 -1.83 19.35 -14.12
N PRO A 295 -1.21 20.48 -13.70
CA PRO A 295 -0.07 21.03 -14.41
C PRO A 295 1.17 20.12 -14.30
N LYS A 296 1.88 19.93 -15.41
CA LYS A 296 3.13 19.13 -15.42
C LYS A 296 4.18 19.68 -14.46
N GLU A 297 4.22 21.01 -14.28
CA GLU A 297 5.16 21.69 -13.39
C GLU A 297 4.99 21.23 -11.93
N ILE A 298 3.75 20.96 -11.49
CA ILE A 298 3.46 20.45 -10.14
C ILE A 298 4.02 19.02 -10.01
N ILE A 299 3.73 18.16 -10.95
CA ILE A 299 4.26 16.78 -10.94
C ILE A 299 5.79 16.80 -10.98
N ASN A 300 6.39 17.62 -11.84
CA ASN A 300 7.85 17.79 -11.91
C ASN A 300 8.43 18.32 -10.58
N LYS A 301 7.71 19.19 -9.87
CA LYS A 301 8.12 19.66 -8.53
C LYS A 301 8.21 18.51 -7.54
N PHE A 302 7.22 17.62 -7.52
CA PHE A 302 7.23 16.44 -6.66
C PHE A 302 8.31 15.42 -7.05
N LEU A 303 8.61 15.29 -8.34
CA LEU A 303 9.63 14.35 -8.83
C LEU A 303 11.08 14.79 -8.55
N LYS A 304 11.32 16.07 -8.24
CA LYS A 304 12.68 16.56 -7.94
C LYS A 304 13.28 15.81 -6.75
N PRO A 305 14.53 15.37 -6.82
CA PRO A 305 15.26 14.87 -5.66
C PRO A 305 15.22 15.87 -4.49
N LEU A 306 15.41 15.35 -3.28
CA LEU A 306 15.46 16.14 -2.05
C LEU A 306 16.87 16.60 -1.76
#